data_2d73e84b9105d66800c0295f613933f2
#
_entry.id   2d73e84b9105d66800c0295f613933f2
#
_cell.length_a   1.000
_cell.length_b   1.000
_cell.length_c   1.000
_cell.angle_alpha   90.00
_cell.angle_beta   90.00
_cell.angle_gamma   90.00
#
_symmetry.space_group_name_H-M   'P 1'
#
loop_
_entity.id
_entity.type
_entity.pdbx_description
1 polymer ?
#
loop_
_entity_poly.entity_id
_entity_poly.type
_entity_poly.pdbx_seq_one_letter_code
_entity_poly.pdbx_strand_id
1 'polypeptide(L)'
;MHKLNFKKYYFISEYDTNLIKHQDKETNIIFRNYKDKIDIYKLTILRDFCKKKGYNFFLSNNIKLAIKLNLDGAYLPSFNRNFNHLAYTFKKKFIILGSVHNIKELNIKKLQLVKYFFLSSLFKKNENYLDTLKFKLFESYINKNIIALGGISEKNLKKLNLLKISGFAGISLFKKKAPLKKGPFNILDSK
;
A
#
# COMPACT_ATOMS: atom_id res chain seq x y z
N MET A 1 0.50 -4.09 28.30
CA MET A 1 0.22 -4.52 26.91
C MET A 1 1.05 -3.68 25.96
N HIS A 2 2.11 -4.23 25.36
CA HIS A 2 2.87 -3.51 24.35
C HIS A 2 1.95 -3.26 23.12
N LYS A 3 1.69 -2.00 22.83
CA LYS A 3 0.97 -1.59 21.62
C LYS A 3 1.87 -1.95 20.43
N LEU A 4 1.54 -3.02 19.70
CA LEU A 4 2.25 -3.37 18.49
C LEU A 4 2.14 -2.18 17.51
N ASN A 5 3.27 -1.54 17.23
CA ASN A 5 3.30 -0.39 16.33
C ASN A 5 3.36 -0.89 14.89
N PHE A 6 2.18 -1.23 14.33
CA PHE A 6 2.04 -1.72 12.98
C PHE A 6 2.32 -0.63 11.94
N LYS A 7 3.15 -0.93 10.95
CA LYS A 7 3.27 -0.10 9.74
C LYS A 7 1.92 -0.06 9.02
N LYS A 8 1.50 1.12 8.61
CA LYS A 8 0.23 1.36 7.94
C LYS A 8 0.50 1.71 6.48
N TYR A 9 -0.24 1.10 5.56
CA TYR A 9 -0.13 1.36 4.12
C TYR A 9 -1.50 1.66 3.53
N TYR A 10 -1.63 2.82 2.91
CA TYR A 10 -2.85 3.26 2.27
C TYR A 10 -2.70 3.29 0.75
N PHE A 11 -3.53 2.53 0.04
CA PHE A 11 -3.61 2.55 -1.41
C PHE A 11 -4.56 3.64 -1.88
N ILE A 12 -4.07 4.49 -2.77
CA ILE A 12 -4.85 5.52 -3.46
C ILE A 12 -4.74 5.35 -4.97
N SER A 13 -5.76 5.74 -5.72
CA SER A 13 -5.81 5.72 -7.18
C SER A 13 -6.03 7.10 -7.80
N GLU A 14 -6.29 8.10 -6.98
CA GLU A 14 -6.61 9.47 -7.37
C GLU A 14 -5.50 10.41 -6.91
N TYR A 15 -5.27 11.49 -7.68
CA TYR A 15 -4.30 12.55 -7.35
C TYR A 15 -4.86 13.58 -6.35
N ASP A 16 -5.72 13.15 -5.43
CA ASP A 16 -6.37 14.02 -4.46
C ASP A 16 -5.65 13.97 -3.10
N THR A 17 -5.00 15.06 -2.74
CA THR A 17 -4.31 15.21 -1.45
C THR A 17 -5.28 15.20 -0.26
N ASN A 18 -6.57 15.48 -0.47
CA ASN A 18 -7.58 15.41 0.60
C ASN A 18 -7.78 13.98 1.12
N LEU A 19 -7.55 12.98 0.28
CA LEU A 19 -7.65 11.57 0.70
C LEU A 19 -6.62 11.22 1.78
N ILE A 20 -5.47 11.90 1.78
CA ILE A 20 -4.33 11.54 2.63
C ILE A 20 -4.02 12.57 3.72
N LYS A 21 -4.53 13.81 3.63
CA LYS A 21 -4.14 14.91 4.54
C LYS A 21 -4.41 14.67 6.03
N HIS A 22 -5.36 13.80 6.34
CA HIS A 22 -5.78 13.46 7.72
C HIS A 22 -5.25 12.11 8.20
N GLN A 23 -4.34 11.49 7.45
CA GLN A 23 -3.73 10.24 7.88
C GLN A 23 -2.65 10.50 8.95
N ASP A 24 -2.37 9.48 9.75
CA ASP A 24 -1.27 9.52 10.72
C ASP A 24 0.07 9.69 9.98
N LYS A 25 1.04 10.42 10.53
CA LYS A 25 2.36 10.66 9.92
C LYS A 25 3.12 9.38 9.55
N GLU A 26 2.86 8.28 10.27
CA GLU A 26 3.48 6.97 10.00
C GLU A 26 2.80 6.19 8.87
N THR A 27 1.77 6.77 8.22
CA THR A 27 1.07 6.10 7.12
C THR A 27 1.89 6.20 5.84
N ASN A 28 2.20 5.05 5.27
CA ASN A 28 2.86 4.95 3.98
C ASN A 28 1.79 5.01 2.87
N ILE A 29 1.99 5.85 1.86
CA ILE A 29 1.04 6.06 0.77
C ILE A 29 1.52 5.29 -0.47
N ILE A 30 0.66 4.47 -1.05
CA ILE A 30 0.93 3.75 -2.30
C ILE A 30 -0.02 4.26 -3.37
N PHE A 31 0.52 4.96 -4.38
CA PHE A 31 -0.26 5.35 -5.55
C PHE A 31 -0.38 4.16 -6.51
N ARG A 32 -1.61 3.72 -6.77
CA ARG A 32 -1.93 2.56 -7.60
C ARG A 32 -3.09 2.86 -8.54
N ASN A 33 -2.76 3.26 -9.76
CA ASN A 33 -3.71 3.40 -10.87
C ASN A 33 -3.19 2.59 -12.07
N TYR A 34 -3.96 1.61 -12.52
CA TYR A 34 -3.62 0.76 -13.68
C TYR A 34 -4.53 1.04 -14.88
N LYS A 35 -5.53 1.93 -14.72
CA LYS A 35 -6.52 2.23 -15.76
C LYS A 35 -6.03 3.32 -16.69
N ASP A 36 -5.40 4.35 -16.10
CA ASP A 36 -5.05 5.56 -16.82
C ASP A 36 -3.53 5.71 -16.94
N LYS A 37 -3.11 6.44 -17.97
CA LYS A 37 -1.73 6.89 -18.08
C LYS A 37 -1.38 7.79 -16.89
N ILE A 38 -0.20 7.57 -16.31
CA ILE A 38 0.26 8.36 -15.17
C ILE A 38 0.50 9.81 -15.60
N ASP A 39 -0.22 10.72 -14.96
CA ASP A 39 0.02 12.16 -15.05
C ASP A 39 1.21 12.52 -14.13
N ILE A 40 2.37 12.78 -14.74
CA ILE A 40 3.62 13.04 -14.01
C ILE A 40 3.52 14.33 -13.20
N TYR A 41 2.85 15.35 -13.72
CA TYR A 41 2.71 16.64 -13.03
C TYR A 41 1.89 16.48 -11.74
N LYS A 42 0.71 15.85 -11.83
CA LYS A 42 -0.12 15.58 -10.64
C LYS A 42 0.56 14.65 -9.64
N LEU A 43 1.31 13.65 -10.14
CA LEU A 43 2.07 12.75 -9.29
C LEU A 43 3.18 13.49 -8.54
N THR A 44 3.81 14.48 -9.16
CA THR A 44 4.82 15.35 -8.55
C THR A 44 4.22 16.18 -7.43
N ILE A 45 3.06 16.81 -7.64
CA ILE A 45 2.33 17.55 -6.61
C ILE A 45 2.01 16.64 -5.40
N LEU A 46 1.53 15.42 -5.67
CA LEU A 46 1.21 14.46 -4.63
C LEU A 46 2.45 14.01 -3.84
N ARG A 47 3.59 13.80 -4.53
CA ARG A 47 4.90 13.52 -3.92
C ARG A 47 5.31 14.65 -2.97
N ASP A 48 5.25 15.89 -3.43
CA ASP A 48 5.68 17.06 -2.63
C ASP A 48 4.78 17.26 -1.42
N PHE A 49 3.50 17.02 -1.56
CA PHE A 49 2.57 16.97 -0.44
C PHE A 49 2.95 15.88 0.57
N CYS A 50 3.21 14.65 0.12
CA CYS A 50 3.64 13.56 0.98
C CYS A 50 4.92 13.92 1.73
N LYS A 51 5.91 14.47 1.03
CA LYS A 51 7.18 14.92 1.63
C LYS A 51 6.97 16.00 2.69
N LYS A 52 6.12 17.00 2.42
CA LYS A 52 5.77 18.07 3.39
C LYS A 52 5.08 17.51 4.63
N LYS A 53 4.28 16.45 4.50
CA LYS A 53 3.57 15.79 5.61
C LYS A 53 4.39 14.72 6.32
N GLY A 54 5.55 14.35 5.81
CA GLY A 54 6.39 13.28 6.35
C GLY A 54 5.88 11.87 6.02
N TYR A 55 5.04 11.72 4.99
CA TYR A 55 4.60 10.39 4.51
C TYR A 55 5.65 9.79 3.57
N ASN A 56 5.94 8.50 3.72
CA ASN A 56 6.63 7.77 2.67
C ASN A 56 5.69 7.54 1.48
N PHE A 57 6.20 7.75 0.27
CA PHE A 57 5.41 7.67 -0.95
C PHE A 57 5.96 6.64 -1.93
N PHE A 58 5.11 5.71 -2.36
CA PHE A 58 5.45 4.58 -3.22
C PHE A 58 4.62 4.62 -4.49
N LEU A 59 5.25 4.31 -5.63
CA LEU A 59 4.56 4.19 -6.91
C LEU A 59 4.40 2.72 -7.29
N SER A 60 3.18 2.35 -7.67
CA SER A 60 2.90 0.99 -8.11
C SER A 60 3.35 0.75 -9.55
N ASN A 61 4.02 -0.38 -9.74
CA ASN A 61 4.36 -0.99 -11.05
C ASN A 61 5.24 -0.15 -11.99
N ASN A 62 5.91 0.91 -11.49
CA ASN A 62 6.81 1.73 -12.30
C ASN A 62 8.02 2.19 -11.49
N ILE A 63 9.00 1.28 -11.32
CA ILE A 63 10.21 1.54 -10.53
C ILE A 63 11.06 2.65 -11.16
N LYS A 64 11.22 2.65 -12.50
CA LYS A 64 12.01 3.67 -13.21
C LYS A 64 11.50 5.08 -12.93
N LEU A 65 10.16 5.27 -12.97
CA LEU A 65 9.56 6.56 -12.65
C LEU A 65 9.66 6.90 -11.16
N ALA A 66 9.52 5.90 -10.27
CA ALA A 66 9.70 6.11 -8.84
C ALA A 66 11.11 6.61 -8.50
N ILE A 67 12.14 6.07 -9.15
CA ILE A 67 13.53 6.54 -9.04
C ILE A 67 13.66 7.96 -9.58
N LYS A 68 13.16 8.22 -10.81
CA LYS A 68 13.23 9.54 -11.46
C LYS A 68 12.59 10.65 -10.60
N LEU A 69 11.48 10.34 -9.94
CA LEU A 69 10.77 11.27 -9.06
C LEU A 69 11.31 11.28 -7.62
N ASN A 70 12.40 10.56 -7.35
CA ASN A 70 13.01 10.48 -6.01
C ASN A 70 12.01 10.07 -4.91
N LEU A 71 11.15 9.08 -5.19
CA LEU A 71 10.20 8.53 -4.22
C LEU A 71 10.90 7.65 -3.18
N ASP A 72 10.18 7.25 -2.14
CA ASP A 72 10.71 6.38 -1.07
C ASP A 72 10.80 4.91 -1.51
N GLY A 73 10.12 4.55 -2.60
CA GLY A 73 10.19 3.23 -3.16
C GLY A 73 9.13 2.96 -4.22
N ALA A 74 8.97 1.69 -4.52
CA ALA A 74 7.99 1.20 -5.48
C ALA A 74 7.24 -0.01 -4.92
N TYR A 75 6.04 -0.24 -5.43
CA TYR A 75 5.21 -1.39 -5.13
C TYR A 75 5.03 -2.25 -6.37
N LEU A 76 5.42 -3.52 -6.28
CA LEU A 76 5.28 -4.51 -7.34
C LEU A 76 4.02 -5.36 -7.11
N PRO A 77 3.00 -5.26 -7.98
CA PRO A 77 1.83 -6.14 -7.90
C PRO A 77 2.22 -7.60 -8.14
N SER A 78 1.37 -8.53 -7.73
CA SER A 78 1.60 -9.97 -7.84
C SER A 78 1.87 -10.42 -9.27
N PHE A 79 1.15 -9.84 -10.24
CA PHE A 79 1.30 -10.15 -11.66
C PHE A 79 2.61 -9.64 -12.30
N ASN A 80 3.32 -8.68 -11.66
CA ASN A 80 4.59 -8.20 -12.20
C ASN A 80 5.69 -9.26 -12.02
N ARG A 81 6.26 -9.71 -13.14
CA ARG A 81 7.36 -10.69 -13.19
C ARG A 81 8.63 -10.11 -13.80
N ASN A 82 8.72 -8.79 -13.98
CA ASN A 82 9.84 -8.11 -14.59
C ASN A 82 11.00 -7.93 -13.60
N PHE A 83 12.22 -8.22 -14.01
CA PHE A 83 13.44 -8.11 -13.22
C PHE A 83 14.36 -6.95 -13.64
N ASN A 84 13.97 -6.13 -14.62
CA ASN A 84 14.82 -5.05 -15.16
C ASN A 84 15.31 -4.09 -14.08
N HIS A 85 14.57 -3.93 -13.01
CA HIS A 85 14.94 -3.05 -11.90
C HIS A 85 16.19 -3.52 -11.15
N LEU A 86 16.58 -4.78 -11.24
CA LEU A 86 17.81 -5.29 -10.61
C LEU A 86 19.07 -4.66 -11.21
N ALA A 87 18.98 -4.13 -12.45
CA ALA A 87 20.05 -3.39 -13.10
C ALA A 87 20.04 -1.88 -12.74
N TYR A 88 19.09 -1.40 -11.92
CA TYR A 88 19.02 0.03 -11.60
C TYR A 88 19.79 0.35 -10.31
N THR A 89 20.39 1.53 -10.30
CA THR A 89 20.99 2.08 -9.08
C THR A 89 19.89 2.76 -8.23
N PHE A 90 19.79 2.37 -6.96
CA PHE A 90 18.84 2.96 -6.01
C PHE A 90 19.58 3.74 -4.94
N LYS A 91 18.91 4.76 -4.41
CA LYS A 91 19.35 5.35 -3.14
C LYS A 91 19.25 4.31 -2.00
N LYS A 92 20.15 4.35 -1.01
CA LYS A 92 20.24 3.38 0.12
C LYS A 92 18.89 3.15 0.84
N LYS A 93 18.01 4.16 0.89
CA LYS A 93 16.72 4.11 1.56
C LYS A 93 15.55 3.71 0.65
N PHE A 94 15.79 3.42 -0.64
CA PHE A 94 14.72 3.01 -1.56
C PHE A 94 14.20 1.62 -1.21
N ILE A 95 12.88 1.48 -1.07
CA ILE A 95 12.25 0.24 -0.63
C ILE A 95 11.39 -0.34 -1.75
N ILE A 96 11.56 -1.63 -2.03
CA ILE A 96 10.67 -2.37 -2.92
C ILE A 96 9.67 -3.13 -2.07
N LEU A 97 8.38 -2.86 -2.31
CA LEU A 97 7.22 -3.52 -1.74
C LEU A 97 6.64 -4.48 -2.78
N GLY A 98 5.97 -5.57 -2.37
CA GLY A 98 5.35 -6.46 -3.35
C GLY A 98 4.18 -7.26 -2.79
N SER A 99 3.15 -7.52 -3.60
CA SER A 99 2.04 -8.38 -3.22
C SER A 99 2.24 -9.82 -3.66
N VAL A 100 1.71 -10.73 -2.85
CA VAL A 100 1.75 -12.18 -3.06
C VAL A 100 0.42 -12.82 -2.62
N HIS A 101 -0.02 -13.85 -3.37
CA HIS A 101 -1.20 -14.64 -3.05
C HIS A 101 -0.89 -16.14 -2.93
N ASN A 102 0.26 -16.57 -3.47
CA ASN A 102 0.70 -17.96 -3.48
C ASN A 102 2.23 -18.07 -3.42
N ILE A 103 2.72 -19.30 -3.24
CA ILE A 103 4.16 -19.58 -3.10
C ILE A 103 4.95 -19.26 -4.38
N LYS A 104 4.36 -19.46 -5.58
CA LYS A 104 5.04 -19.13 -6.85
C LYS A 104 5.32 -17.63 -6.93
N GLU A 105 4.32 -16.81 -6.61
CA GLU A 105 4.47 -15.35 -6.56
C GLU A 105 5.47 -14.92 -5.47
N LEU A 106 5.45 -15.58 -4.30
CA LEU A 106 6.41 -15.30 -3.24
C LEU A 106 7.85 -15.49 -3.71
N ASN A 107 8.13 -16.60 -4.39
CA ASN A 107 9.48 -16.88 -4.90
C ASN A 107 9.93 -15.83 -5.93
N ILE A 108 9.03 -15.42 -6.84
CA ILE A 108 9.31 -14.32 -7.78
C ILE A 108 9.62 -13.03 -7.02
N LYS A 109 8.81 -12.66 -6.02
CA LYS A 109 9.02 -11.45 -5.23
C LYS A 109 10.30 -11.47 -4.41
N LYS A 110 10.73 -12.64 -3.91
CA LYS A 110 12.04 -12.80 -3.28
C LYS A 110 13.18 -12.52 -4.26
N LEU A 111 13.12 -13.09 -5.47
CA LEU A 111 14.10 -12.82 -6.53
C LEU A 111 14.07 -11.35 -7.00
N GLN A 112 12.92 -10.68 -6.93
CA GLN A 112 12.78 -9.24 -7.20
C GLN A 112 13.29 -8.35 -6.06
N LEU A 113 13.90 -8.91 -5.01
CA LEU A 113 14.43 -8.20 -3.83
C LEU A 113 13.37 -7.37 -3.09
N VAL A 114 12.15 -7.86 -3.05
CA VAL A 114 11.05 -7.25 -2.29
C VAL A 114 11.36 -7.31 -0.80
N LYS A 115 11.28 -6.16 -0.12
CA LYS A 115 11.55 -6.04 1.32
C LYS A 115 10.33 -6.32 2.19
N TYR A 116 9.13 -5.88 1.76
CA TYR A 116 7.87 -6.11 2.48
C TYR A 116 6.86 -6.80 1.56
N PHE A 117 6.34 -7.93 2.04
CA PHE A 117 5.40 -8.79 1.30
C PHE A 117 3.98 -8.51 1.74
N PHE A 118 3.16 -8.00 0.82
CA PHE A 118 1.74 -7.74 1.04
C PHE A 118 0.97 -9.03 0.77
N LEU A 119 0.64 -9.75 1.82
CA LEU A 119 -0.05 -11.03 1.74
C LEU A 119 -1.56 -10.83 1.76
N SER A 120 -2.25 -11.26 0.75
CA SER A 120 -3.71 -11.13 0.61
C SER A 120 -4.36 -12.38 0.00
N SER A 121 -5.62 -12.66 0.34
CA SER A 121 -6.57 -11.81 1.07
C SER A 121 -6.83 -12.41 2.45
N LEU A 122 -6.66 -11.62 3.52
CA LEU A 122 -6.79 -12.15 4.89
C LEU A 122 -8.25 -12.29 5.33
N PHE A 123 -9.09 -11.26 5.16
CA PHE A 123 -10.48 -11.23 5.66
C PHE A 123 -11.53 -11.09 4.56
N LYS A 124 -11.14 -10.64 3.36
CA LYS A 124 -12.05 -10.53 2.23
C LYS A 124 -12.16 -11.87 1.53
N LYS A 125 -13.35 -12.45 1.53
CA LYS A 125 -13.66 -13.68 0.78
C LYS A 125 -13.70 -13.38 -0.71
N ASN A 126 -12.66 -13.79 -1.42
CA ASN A 126 -12.50 -13.73 -2.88
C ASN A 126 -11.64 -14.95 -3.30
N GLU A 127 -11.31 -15.06 -4.59
CA GLU A 127 -10.47 -16.13 -5.14
C GLU A 127 -9.12 -16.31 -4.41
N ASN A 128 -8.57 -15.24 -3.86
CA ASN A 128 -7.29 -15.20 -3.13
C ASN A 128 -7.47 -15.28 -1.61
N TYR A 129 -8.62 -15.70 -1.12
CA TYR A 129 -8.90 -15.77 0.30
C TYR A 129 -8.04 -16.84 0.98
N LEU A 130 -7.24 -16.38 1.94
CA LEU A 130 -6.31 -17.26 2.66
C LEU A 130 -6.87 -17.78 3.98
N ASP A 131 -7.88 -17.09 4.57
CA ASP A 131 -8.26 -17.24 5.98
C ASP A 131 -7.06 -17.05 6.95
N THR A 132 -7.32 -17.24 8.24
CA THR A 132 -6.27 -17.04 9.26
C THR A 132 -5.29 -18.22 9.29
N LEU A 133 -5.76 -19.44 9.00
CA LEU A 133 -4.91 -20.63 9.06
C LEU A 133 -3.90 -20.68 7.91
N LYS A 134 -4.39 -20.52 6.67
CA LYS A 134 -3.52 -20.43 5.49
C LYS A 134 -2.57 -19.24 5.56
N PHE A 135 -3.04 -18.09 6.11
CA PHE A 135 -2.19 -16.93 6.32
C PHE A 135 -1.02 -17.25 7.25
N LYS A 136 -1.26 -17.95 8.38
CA LYS A 136 -0.21 -18.40 9.30
C LYS A 136 0.77 -19.37 8.65
N LEU A 137 0.30 -20.24 7.76
CA LEU A 137 1.17 -21.12 6.99
C LEU A 137 2.13 -20.29 6.11
N PHE A 138 1.65 -19.23 5.45
CA PHE A 138 2.51 -18.34 4.69
C PHE A 138 3.53 -17.58 5.55
N GLU A 139 3.19 -17.24 6.80
CA GLU A 139 4.12 -16.59 7.74
C GLU A 139 5.40 -17.41 7.91
N SER A 140 5.30 -18.75 7.95
CA SER A 140 6.46 -19.65 8.09
C SER A 140 7.43 -19.59 6.90
N TYR A 141 6.94 -19.31 5.69
CA TYR A 141 7.75 -19.20 4.47
C TYR A 141 8.39 -17.81 4.30
N ILE A 142 7.81 -16.78 4.89
CA ILE A 142 8.27 -15.38 4.69
C ILE A 142 9.19 -14.93 5.82
N ASN A 143 9.06 -15.48 7.01
CA ASN A 143 9.83 -15.20 8.23
C ASN A 143 9.70 -13.77 8.79
N LYS A 144 9.71 -12.72 7.98
CA LYS A 144 9.69 -11.31 8.42
C LYS A 144 9.03 -10.42 7.36
N ASN A 145 8.63 -9.21 7.77
CA ASN A 145 8.18 -8.14 6.88
C ASN A 145 6.88 -8.43 6.12
N ILE A 146 5.96 -9.14 6.76
CA ILE A 146 4.62 -9.36 6.21
C ILE A 146 3.73 -8.16 6.49
N ILE A 147 3.01 -7.71 5.47
CA ILE A 147 1.95 -6.71 5.54
C ILE A 147 0.63 -7.40 5.21
N ALA A 148 -0.28 -7.46 6.18
CA ALA A 148 -1.59 -8.04 5.97
C ALA A 148 -2.45 -7.14 5.05
N LEU A 149 -3.09 -7.74 4.04
CA LEU A 149 -3.95 -7.03 3.10
C LEU A 149 -5.24 -7.83 2.86
N GLY A 150 -6.33 -7.13 2.53
CA GLY A 150 -7.60 -7.73 2.13
C GLY A 150 -8.64 -7.80 3.24
N GLY A 151 -9.61 -6.88 3.18
CA GLY A 151 -10.75 -6.80 4.11
C GLY A 151 -10.43 -6.29 5.51
N ILE A 152 -9.31 -5.60 5.69
CA ILE A 152 -8.97 -4.97 6.98
C ILE A 152 -9.95 -3.84 7.30
N SER A 153 -10.52 -3.89 8.50
CA SER A 153 -11.51 -2.94 9.01
C SER A 153 -11.35 -2.74 10.51
N GLU A 154 -11.96 -1.72 11.09
CA GLU A 154 -11.94 -1.48 12.53
C GLU A 154 -12.42 -2.70 13.33
N LYS A 155 -13.46 -3.41 12.82
CA LYS A 155 -14.04 -4.58 13.47
C LYS A 155 -13.06 -5.76 13.62
N ASN A 156 -12.10 -5.89 12.70
CA ASN A 156 -11.17 -7.03 12.70
C ASN A 156 -9.71 -6.64 13.00
N LEU A 157 -9.44 -5.35 13.23
CA LEU A 157 -8.09 -4.83 13.47
C LEU A 157 -7.41 -5.52 14.69
N LYS A 158 -8.17 -5.80 15.75
CA LYS A 158 -7.65 -6.51 16.94
C LYS A 158 -7.15 -7.92 16.62
N LYS A 159 -7.71 -8.60 15.60
CA LYS A 159 -7.30 -9.94 15.19
C LYS A 159 -5.89 -9.97 14.60
N LEU A 160 -5.39 -8.82 14.10
CA LEU A 160 -4.02 -8.71 13.59
C LEU A 160 -2.96 -8.97 14.65
N ASN A 161 -3.26 -8.73 15.93
CA ASN A 161 -2.35 -9.01 17.05
C ASN A 161 -2.04 -10.51 17.24
N LEU A 162 -2.85 -11.39 16.62
CA LEU A 162 -2.66 -12.85 16.65
C LEU A 162 -1.72 -13.36 15.54
N LEU A 163 -1.22 -12.46 14.70
CA LEU A 163 -0.40 -12.75 13.52
C LEU A 163 0.99 -12.14 13.67
N LYS A 164 2.01 -12.83 13.13
CA LYS A 164 3.40 -12.34 13.09
C LYS A 164 3.60 -11.42 11.89
N ILE A 165 3.00 -10.23 11.92
CA ILE A 165 3.04 -9.25 10.85
C ILE A 165 3.75 -7.97 11.27
N SER A 166 4.35 -7.28 10.30
CA SER A 166 4.99 -5.96 10.49
C SER A 166 4.03 -4.80 10.29
N GLY A 167 2.85 -5.06 9.70
CA GLY A 167 1.88 -4.02 9.42
C GLY A 167 0.68 -4.50 8.63
N PHE A 168 -0.15 -3.56 8.23
CA PHE A 168 -1.33 -3.82 7.42
C PHE A 168 -1.56 -2.76 6.35
N ALA A 169 -2.33 -3.13 5.33
CA ALA A 169 -2.67 -2.27 4.21
C ALA A 169 -4.17 -2.30 3.90
N GLY A 170 -4.68 -1.22 3.33
CA GLY A 170 -6.09 -1.15 2.94
C GLY A 170 -6.46 0.10 2.16
N ILE A 171 -7.75 0.20 1.84
CA ILE A 171 -8.37 1.37 1.20
C ILE A 171 -9.48 1.90 2.11
N SER A 172 -10.51 1.09 2.36
CA SER A 172 -11.74 1.51 3.06
C SER A 172 -11.49 1.96 4.50
N LEU A 173 -10.57 1.31 5.22
CA LEU A 173 -10.20 1.68 6.59
C LEU A 173 -9.66 3.12 6.67
N PHE A 174 -8.87 3.53 5.65
CA PHE A 174 -8.25 4.85 5.59
C PHE A 174 -9.17 5.91 4.99
N LYS A 175 -10.04 5.55 4.03
CA LYS A 175 -11.03 6.48 3.45
C LYS A 175 -11.98 7.05 4.50
N LYS A 176 -12.36 6.29 5.52
CA LYS A 176 -13.24 6.74 6.60
C LYS A 176 -12.64 7.87 7.46
N LYS A 177 -11.31 8.02 7.46
CA LYS A 177 -10.62 9.12 8.14
C LYS A 177 -10.61 10.42 7.34
N ALA A 178 -10.89 10.37 6.03
CA ALA A 178 -11.04 11.56 5.22
C ALA A 178 -12.44 12.16 5.44
N PRO A 179 -12.57 13.49 5.60
CA PRO A 179 -13.89 14.12 5.68
C PRO A 179 -14.67 13.81 4.40
N LEU A 180 -15.94 13.47 4.56
CA LEU A 180 -16.86 13.32 3.43
C LEU A 180 -16.78 14.58 2.57
N LYS A 181 -16.60 14.43 1.26
CA LYS A 181 -16.78 15.53 0.31
C LYS A 181 -18.23 16.01 0.55
N LYS A 182 -18.41 17.24 1.05
CA LYS A 182 -19.71 17.91 0.96
C LYS A 182 -20.02 17.96 -0.52
N GLY A 183 -21.14 17.37 -0.94
CA GLY A 183 -21.64 17.46 -2.30
C GLY A 183 -21.74 18.92 -2.75
N PRO A 184 -21.84 19.20 -4.05
CA PRO A 184 -22.05 20.57 -4.51
C PRO A 184 -23.27 21.15 -3.77
N PHE A 185 -23.11 22.35 -3.21
CA PHE A 185 -24.22 23.10 -2.65
C PHE A 185 -25.26 23.27 -3.75
N ASN A 186 -26.43 22.67 -3.62
CA ASN A 186 -27.59 23.06 -4.37
C ASN A 186 -27.96 24.47 -3.88
N ILE A 187 -27.57 25.47 -4.66
CA ILE A 187 -28.14 26.80 -4.59
C ILE A 187 -29.47 26.68 -5.36
N LEU A 188 -30.53 26.39 -4.66
CA LEU A 188 -31.90 26.63 -5.12
C LEU A 188 -32.72 27.09 -3.92
N ASP A 189 -33.38 28.21 -4.20
CA ASP A 189 -34.50 28.83 -3.53
C ASP A 189 -34.19 29.96 -2.55
N SER A 190 -34.08 31.12 -3.20
CA SER A 190 -34.65 32.38 -2.65
C SER A 190 -35.68 32.91 -3.65
N LYS A 191 -36.94 32.68 -3.34
CA LYS A 191 -38.03 33.58 -3.75
C LYS A 191 -38.68 34.13 -2.49
#